data_0e5c06a764dcf9571fdb9fbd0df43432
#
_entry.id   0e5c06a764dcf9571fdb9fbd0df43432
#
_cell.length_a   1.000
_cell.length_b   1.000
_cell.length_c   1.000
_cell.angle_alpha   90.00
_cell.angle_beta   90.00
_cell.angle_gamma   90.00
#
_symmetry.space_group_name_H-M   'P 1'
#
loop_
_entity.id
_entity.type
_entity.pdbx_description
1 polymer ?
#
loop_
_entity_poly.entity_id
_entity_poly.type
_entity_poly.pdbx_seq_one_letter_code
_entity_poly.pdbx_strand_id
1 'polypeptide(L)'
;RDPRVIEYMYHPEELSSHVDDAISATSAASILKAANGGTLPKSKTRVIELTENIPAILSYLSQDHTMGIISIRLTDEYTDSILVQDLQAIIDDTPRPAGLLVNVAGDIAVGPIIESFIGEDMGKTSSFSMIGIIIVLFLLFFSVRYALTPLTVILIGIIWAFGYLGLIGTNLNPATSGVISMIMGVGIDFGIQTISRFRQEMIKHKLDPAQAMEITLKNVFWPMATTTLAALLGFKAMSMGDLTIMQELATIMSYGILFCFFAAITVVPVVSIIGESFDVKMRKTKRQLIKRFFVRTKTKNI
;
A
#
# COMPACT_ATOMS: atom_id res chain seq x y z
N ARG A 1 36.16 3.59 22.78
CA ARG A 1 37.26 4.25 23.52
C ARG A 1 38.59 4.30 22.74
N ASP A 2 38.60 3.92 21.45
CA ASP A 2 39.79 4.07 20.58
C ASP A 2 39.81 5.50 20.01
N PRO A 3 40.91 6.27 20.20
CA PRO A 3 41.00 7.64 19.64
C PRO A 3 40.79 7.72 18.13
N ARG A 4 41.19 6.68 17.39
CA ARG A 4 40.99 6.62 15.94
C ARG A 4 39.50 6.55 15.55
N VAL A 5 38.69 5.88 16.37
CA VAL A 5 37.24 5.83 16.16
C VAL A 5 36.58 7.17 16.48
N ILE A 6 37.08 7.85 17.54
CA ILE A 6 36.60 9.22 17.87
C ILE A 6 36.95 10.22 16.78
N GLU A 7 38.17 10.13 16.24
CA GLU A 7 38.58 10.95 15.09
C GLU A 7 37.72 10.67 13.85
N TYR A 8 37.47 9.39 13.57
CA TYR A 8 36.55 9.00 12.51
C TYR A 8 35.14 9.54 12.71
N MET A 9 34.58 9.48 13.92
CA MET A 9 33.23 9.99 14.23
C MET A 9 33.13 11.51 13.99
N TYR A 10 34.20 12.25 14.25
CA TYR A 10 34.23 13.70 14.11
C TYR A 10 34.12 14.13 12.64
N HIS A 11 34.77 13.43 11.71
CA HIS A 11 34.73 13.79 10.27
C HIS A 11 33.34 13.69 9.65
N PRO A 12 32.63 12.58 9.72
CA PRO A 12 31.24 12.50 9.22
C PRO A 12 30.29 13.46 9.94
N GLU A 13 30.51 13.72 11.24
CA GLU A 13 29.72 14.70 11.97
C GLU A 13 29.89 16.12 11.39
N GLU A 14 31.13 16.54 11.16
CA GLU A 14 31.42 17.85 10.59
C GLU A 14 30.88 18.00 9.18
N LEU A 15 31.08 17.00 8.32
CA LEU A 15 30.55 16.99 6.96
C LEU A 15 29.01 16.94 6.93
N SER A 16 28.42 16.13 7.80
CA SER A 16 26.95 16.01 7.89
C SER A 16 26.28 17.30 8.37
N SER A 17 26.99 18.15 9.14
CA SER A 17 26.47 19.46 9.55
C SER A 17 26.36 20.47 8.40
N HIS A 18 26.95 20.20 7.25
CA HIS A 18 26.93 21.04 6.04
C HIS A 18 26.05 20.48 4.93
N VAL A 19 25.40 19.35 5.17
CA VAL A 19 24.41 18.79 4.22
C VAL A 19 23.17 19.67 4.23
N ASP A 20 22.59 19.91 3.05
CA ASP A 20 21.32 20.61 2.92
C ASP A 20 20.26 19.91 3.79
N ASP A 21 19.41 20.68 4.46
CA ASP A 21 18.40 20.20 5.41
C ASP A 21 18.91 19.77 6.81
N ALA A 22 20.21 19.72 7.08
CA ALA A 22 20.75 19.43 8.42
C ALA A 22 20.86 20.72 9.27
N ILE A 23 20.16 20.73 10.42
CA ILE A 23 20.26 21.84 11.39
C ILE A 23 21.51 21.71 12.23
N SER A 24 21.83 20.52 12.67
CA SER A 24 22.99 20.22 13.51
C SER A 24 23.33 18.74 13.49
N ALA A 25 24.62 18.44 13.58
CA ALA A 25 25.12 17.11 13.87
C ALA A 25 25.83 17.13 15.23
N THR A 26 25.68 16.09 16.04
CA THR A 26 26.30 15.98 17.36
C THR A 26 26.65 14.53 17.67
N SER A 27 27.85 14.29 18.17
CA SER A 27 28.28 12.97 18.62
C SER A 27 29.10 13.03 19.91
N ALA A 28 29.54 11.88 20.38
CA ALA A 28 30.53 11.83 21.47
C ALA A 28 31.83 12.55 21.09
N ALA A 29 32.18 12.63 19.80
CA ALA A 29 33.45 13.23 19.36
C ALA A 29 33.46 14.75 19.54
N SER A 30 32.37 15.45 19.17
CA SER A 30 32.24 16.90 19.34
C SER A 30 32.25 17.30 20.82
N ILE A 31 31.56 16.53 21.67
CA ILE A 31 31.53 16.79 23.11
C ILE A 31 32.93 16.57 23.72
N LEU A 32 33.61 15.50 23.32
CA LEU A 32 34.99 15.24 23.74
C LEU A 32 35.97 16.34 23.28
N LYS A 33 35.83 16.83 22.06
CA LYS A 33 36.60 17.95 21.51
C LYS A 33 36.39 19.22 22.32
N ALA A 34 35.16 19.57 22.62
CA ALA A 34 34.84 20.76 23.44
C ALA A 34 35.41 20.63 24.85
N ALA A 35 35.27 19.48 25.47
CA ALA A 35 35.80 19.23 26.84
C ALA A 35 37.32 19.18 26.91
N ASN A 36 38.00 18.87 25.80
CA ASN A 36 39.46 18.80 25.70
C ASN A 36 40.09 20.09 25.18
N GLY A 37 39.41 21.23 25.35
CA GLY A 37 39.96 22.54 24.93
C GLY A 37 40.00 22.77 23.43
N GLY A 38 39.03 22.21 22.68
CA GLY A 38 38.88 22.42 21.22
C GLY A 38 39.69 21.45 20.36
N THR A 39 40.41 20.49 20.94
CA THR A 39 41.18 19.49 20.20
C THR A 39 40.73 18.07 20.54
N LEU A 40 40.72 17.16 19.54
CA LEU A 40 40.36 15.76 19.78
C LEU A 40 41.42 15.08 20.70
N PRO A 41 40.97 14.27 21.69
CA PRO A 41 41.89 13.57 22.57
C PRO A 41 42.62 12.45 21.81
N LYS A 42 43.96 12.51 21.80
CA LYS A 42 44.86 11.55 21.10
C LYS A 42 45.19 10.31 21.93
N SER A 43 44.93 10.34 23.22
CA SER A 43 45.25 9.26 24.15
C SER A 43 44.00 8.53 24.61
N LYS A 44 44.08 7.18 24.66
CA LYS A 44 42.98 6.34 25.16
C LYS A 44 42.65 6.65 26.63
N THR A 45 43.64 6.93 27.44
CA THR A 45 43.46 7.30 28.86
C THR A 45 42.68 8.60 29.00
N ARG A 46 42.97 9.59 28.13
CA ARG A 46 42.26 10.87 28.18
C ARG A 46 40.82 10.73 27.68
N VAL A 47 40.54 9.87 26.69
CA VAL A 47 39.16 9.55 26.23
C VAL A 47 38.37 8.93 27.39
N ILE A 48 38.94 7.97 28.11
CA ILE A 48 38.27 7.31 29.23
C ILE A 48 37.97 8.32 30.35
N GLU A 49 38.94 9.11 30.75
CA GLU A 49 38.80 10.14 31.80
C GLU A 49 37.70 11.13 31.49
N LEU A 50 37.63 11.65 30.24
CA LEU A 50 36.60 12.59 29.82
C LEU A 50 35.23 11.91 29.71
N THR A 51 35.15 10.66 29.25
CA THR A 51 33.89 9.93 29.13
C THR A 51 33.27 9.64 30.50
N GLU A 52 34.10 9.34 31.53
CA GLU A 52 33.62 9.08 32.89
C GLU A 52 33.18 10.37 33.62
N ASN A 53 33.81 11.50 33.29
CA ASN A 53 33.53 12.79 33.96
C ASN A 53 32.37 13.56 33.31
N ILE A 54 31.93 13.21 32.10
CA ILE A 54 30.91 13.96 31.37
C ILE A 54 29.74 13.02 31.00
N PRO A 55 28.65 13.00 31.80
CA PRO A 55 27.49 12.14 31.55
C PRO A 55 26.83 12.32 30.18
N ALA A 56 26.89 13.51 29.58
CA ALA A 56 26.34 13.81 28.30
C ALA A 56 26.93 12.94 27.16
N ILE A 57 28.18 12.48 27.28
CA ILE A 57 28.83 11.61 26.30
C ILE A 57 28.19 10.22 26.29
N LEU A 58 27.70 9.75 27.45
CA LEU A 58 27.04 8.45 27.56
C LEU A 58 25.72 8.36 26.78
N SER A 59 25.10 9.50 26.47
CA SER A 59 23.92 9.51 25.62
C SER A 59 24.21 9.15 24.15
N TYR A 60 25.44 9.26 23.71
CA TYR A 60 25.92 8.94 22.37
C TYR A 60 26.74 7.66 22.28
N LEU A 61 26.87 6.92 23.37
CA LEU A 61 27.61 5.66 23.43
C LEU A 61 26.78 4.56 24.08
N SER A 62 26.92 3.33 23.60
CA SER A 62 26.36 2.16 24.28
C SER A 62 27.04 1.90 25.62
N GLN A 63 26.37 1.18 26.53
CA GLN A 63 26.90 0.88 27.88
C GLN A 63 28.22 0.10 27.85
N ASP A 64 28.39 -0.77 26.87
CA ASP A 64 29.62 -1.55 26.62
C ASP A 64 30.66 -0.80 25.79
N HIS A 65 30.37 0.43 25.36
CA HIS A 65 31.20 1.28 24.50
C HIS A 65 31.62 0.64 23.17
N THR A 66 30.83 -0.28 22.66
CA THR A 66 31.08 -0.92 21.36
C THR A 66 30.40 -0.17 20.22
N MET A 67 29.35 0.62 20.50
CA MET A 67 28.61 1.41 19.55
C MET A 67 28.62 2.89 19.94
N GLY A 68 28.72 3.75 18.92
CA GLY A 68 28.55 5.20 19.04
C GLY A 68 27.53 5.72 18.01
N ILE A 69 26.86 6.81 18.36
CA ILE A 69 25.83 7.45 17.55
C ILE A 69 26.28 8.85 17.18
N ILE A 70 26.14 9.21 15.92
CA ILE A 70 26.14 10.58 15.41
C ILE A 70 24.67 10.96 15.22
N SER A 71 24.17 11.89 16.02
CA SER A 71 22.79 12.37 15.93
C SER A 71 22.75 13.59 15.03
N ILE A 72 22.03 13.50 13.93
CA ILE A 72 21.80 14.58 12.98
C ILE A 72 20.37 15.04 13.16
N ARG A 73 20.18 16.34 13.43
CA ARG A 73 18.86 16.96 13.52
C ARG A 73 18.56 17.65 12.20
N LEU A 74 17.38 17.38 11.66
CA LEU A 74 16.94 17.86 10.37
C LEU A 74 15.87 18.94 10.49
N THR A 75 15.62 19.66 9.40
CA THR A 75 14.47 20.54 9.21
C THR A 75 13.18 19.72 9.06
N ASP A 76 12.01 20.35 9.15
CA ASP A 76 10.72 19.68 8.97
C ASP A 76 10.40 19.39 7.49
N GLU A 77 11.10 20.04 6.56
CA GLU A 77 10.96 19.83 5.10
C GLU A 77 12.25 19.26 4.53
N TYR A 78 12.37 17.95 4.48
CA TYR A 78 13.52 17.26 3.87
C TYR A 78 13.06 16.20 2.85
N THR A 79 13.98 15.87 1.92
CA THR A 79 13.75 14.81 0.92
C THR A 79 14.52 13.57 1.31
N ASP A 80 13.81 12.55 1.84
CA ASP A 80 14.38 11.34 2.43
C ASP A 80 15.46 10.65 1.57
N SER A 81 15.19 10.48 0.28
CA SER A 81 16.06 9.70 -0.61
C SER A 81 17.38 10.42 -0.95
N ILE A 82 17.37 11.75 -1.09
CA ILE A 82 18.56 12.54 -1.42
C ILE A 82 19.47 12.59 -0.20
N LEU A 83 18.91 12.91 0.96
CA LEU A 83 19.67 13.04 2.20
C LEU A 83 20.35 11.73 2.62
N VAL A 84 19.66 10.58 2.46
CA VAL A 84 20.29 9.27 2.74
C VAL A 84 21.45 8.99 1.80
N GLN A 85 21.34 9.36 0.51
CA GLN A 85 22.42 9.19 -0.45
C GLN A 85 23.63 10.08 -0.10
N ASP A 86 23.39 11.32 0.29
CA ASP A 86 24.46 12.26 0.68
C ASP A 86 25.18 11.78 1.95
N LEU A 87 24.43 11.35 2.96
CA LEU A 87 25.00 10.79 4.18
C LEU A 87 25.78 9.49 3.90
N GLN A 88 25.28 8.63 3.02
CA GLN A 88 26.00 7.42 2.63
C GLN A 88 27.29 7.75 1.86
N ALA A 89 27.27 8.74 0.98
CA ALA A 89 28.47 9.21 0.28
C ALA A 89 29.52 9.74 1.25
N ILE A 90 29.13 10.53 2.26
CA ILE A 90 30.03 11.01 3.33
C ILE A 90 30.69 9.83 4.07
N ILE A 91 29.89 8.81 4.40
CA ILE A 91 30.39 7.60 5.09
C ILE A 91 31.38 6.83 4.21
N ASP A 92 31.10 6.72 2.93
CA ASP A 92 31.93 5.93 2.00
C ASP A 92 33.23 6.66 1.61
N ASP A 93 33.21 7.99 1.54
CA ASP A 93 34.38 8.81 1.26
C ASP A 93 35.32 8.97 2.48
N THR A 94 34.79 8.74 3.69
CA THR A 94 35.61 8.89 4.91
C THR A 94 36.39 7.60 5.20
N PRO A 95 37.75 7.64 5.27
CA PRO A 95 38.56 6.45 5.56
C PRO A 95 38.21 5.81 6.90
N ARG A 96 37.74 4.57 6.90
CA ARG A 96 37.28 3.86 8.09
C ARG A 96 38.40 3.09 8.77
N PRO A 97 38.53 3.13 10.10
CA PRO A 97 39.35 2.19 10.86
C PRO A 97 38.92 0.73 10.63
N ALA A 98 39.89 -0.19 10.55
CA ALA A 98 39.58 -1.61 10.31
C ALA A 98 38.63 -2.16 11.40
N GLY A 99 37.57 -2.86 10.96
CA GLY A 99 36.58 -3.47 11.85
C GLY A 99 35.45 -2.53 12.31
N LEU A 100 35.42 -1.28 11.87
CA LEU A 100 34.32 -0.37 12.15
C LEU A 100 33.21 -0.53 11.09
N LEU A 101 32.00 -0.84 11.56
CA LEU A 101 30.78 -0.83 10.73
C LEU A 101 30.02 0.48 10.98
N VAL A 102 29.60 1.15 9.93
CA VAL A 102 28.84 2.40 9.98
C VAL A 102 27.64 2.26 9.09
N ASN A 103 26.47 2.61 9.62
CA ASN A 103 25.21 2.59 8.88
C ASN A 103 24.40 3.85 9.21
N VAL A 104 23.65 4.34 8.24
CA VAL A 104 22.63 5.36 8.46
C VAL A 104 21.40 4.68 9.07
N ALA A 105 20.85 5.27 10.12
CA ALA A 105 19.66 4.78 10.82
C ALA A 105 18.72 5.94 11.15
N GLY A 106 17.47 5.62 11.45
CA GLY A 106 16.40 6.59 11.71
C GLY A 106 15.32 6.51 10.64
N ASP A 107 14.27 7.27 10.82
CA ASP A 107 13.07 7.23 9.95
C ASP A 107 13.43 7.49 8.47
N ILE A 108 14.37 8.38 8.23
CA ILE A 108 14.91 8.71 6.91
C ILE A 108 15.54 7.51 6.19
N ALA A 109 16.36 6.73 6.89
CA ALA A 109 17.04 5.59 6.28
C ALA A 109 16.09 4.40 6.09
N VAL A 110 15.10 4.28 6.98
CA VAL A 110 14.15 3.18 7.01
C VAL A 110 12.96 3.45 6.07
N GLY A 111 12.57 4.72 5.90
CA GLY A 111 11.44 5.12 5.05
C GLY A 111 11.48 4.53 3.64
N PRO A 112 12.51 4.79 2.80
CA PRO A 112 12.60 4.26 1.44
C PRO A 112 12.64 2.71 1.38
N ILE A 113 13.26 2.09 2.38
CA ILE A 113 13.30 0.62 2.50
C ILE A 113 11.89 0.09 2.78
N ILE A 114 11.17 0.69 3.72
CA ILE A 114 9.79 0.35 4.05
C ILE A 114 8.88 0.56 2.83
N GLU A 115 8.99 1.67 2.11
CA GLU A 115 8.21 1.93 0.91
C GLU A 115 8.39 0.85 -0.16
N SER A 116 9.63 0.41 -0.37
CA SER A 116 9.92 -0.67 -1.32
C SER A 116 9.27 -1.99 -0.89
N PHE A 117 9.32 -2.34 0.39
CA PHE A 117 8.65 -3.53 0.94
C PHE A 117 7.14 -3.43 0.87
N ILE A 118 6.55 -2.25 1.17
CA ILE A 118 5.11 -2.02 1.04
C ILE A 118 4.66 -2.29 -0.39
N GLY A 119 5.34 -1.71 -1.39
CA GLY A 119 5.00 -1.90 -2.80
C GLY A 119 5.09 -3.37 -3.23
N GLU A 120 6.15 -4.07 -2.84
CA GLU A 120 6.36 -5.47 -3.16
C GLU A 120 5.30 -6.38 -2.48
N ASP A 121 5.04 -6.19 -1.20
CA ASP A 121 4.05 -6.96 -0.44
C ASP A 121 2.64 -6.69 -0.92
N MET A 122 2.27 -5.43 -1.20
CA MET A 122 0.99 -5.09 -1.82
C MET A 122 0.81 -5.77 -3.17
N GLY A 123 1.84 -5.79 -3.99
CA GLY A 123 1.82 -6.47 -5.28
C GLY A 123 1.64 -7.99 -5.16
N LYS A 124 2.40 -8.64 -4.29
CA LYS A 124 2.32 -10.09 -4.05
C LYS A 124 0.97 -10.50 -3.46
N THR A 125 0.55 -9.86 -2.38
CA THR A 125 -0.69 -10.21 -1.68
C THR A 125 -1.92 -9.93 -2.53
N SER A 126 -1.94 -8.82 -3.28
CA SER A 126 -3.03 -8.47 -4.18
C SER A 126 -3.12 -9.44 -5.36
N SER A 127 -1.99 -9.83 -5.94
CA SER A 127 -1.95 -10.83 -7.03
C SER A 127 -2.44 -12.19 -6.57
N PHE A 128 -2.00 -12.65 -5.40
CA PHE A 128 -2.44 -13.91 -4.83
C PHE A 128 -3.95 -13.89 -4.52
N SER A 129 -4.45 -12.82 -3.93
CA SER A 129 -5.87 -12.62 -3.66
C SER A 129 -6.70 -12.59 -4.94
N MET A 130 -6.23 -11.90 -5.98
CA MET A 130 -6.90 -11.84 -7.27
C MET A 130 -7.03 -13.23 -7.91
N ILE A 131 -5.96 -14.02 -7.88
CA ILE A 131 -5.99 -15.41 -8.40
C ILE A 131 -7.00 -16.25 -7.60
N GLY A 132 -6.98 -16.17 -6.28
CA GLY A 132 -7.93 -16.87 -5.42
C GLY A 132 -9.38 -16.49 -5.72
N ILE A 133 -9.66 -15.21 -5.86
CA ILE A 133 -10.98 -14.67 -6.23
C ILE A 133 -11.42 -15.19 -7.59
N ILE A 134 -10.55 -15.19 -8.60
CA ILE A 134 -10.86 -15.70 -9.94
C ILE A 134 -11.23 -17.18 -9.87
N ILE A 135 -10.48 -18.00 -9.13
CA ILE A 135 -10.78 -19.42 -8.94
C ILE A 135 -12.17 -19.61 -8.31
N VAL A 136 -12.46 -18.89 -7.22
CA VAL A 136 -13.76 -18.97 -6.53
C VAL A 136 -14.90 -18.55 -7.46
N LEU A 137 -14.75 -17.46 -8.21
CA LEU A 137 -15.78 -17.01 -9.15
C LEU A 137 -16.03 -18.01 -10.27
N PHE A 138 -14.98 -18.66 -10.78
CA PHE A 138 -15.12 -19.72 -11.77
C PHE A 138 -15.88 -20.93 -11.21
N LEU A 139 -15.60 -21.33 -9.96
CA LEU A 139 -16.29 -22.43 -9.28
C LEU A 139 -17.78 -22.09 -9.00
N LEU A 140 -18.08 -20.83 -8.72
CA LEU A 140 -19.46 -20.40 -8.45
C LEU A 140 -20.32 -20.27 -9.70
N PHE A 141 -19.78 -19.66 -10.74
CA PHE A 141 -20.58 -19.29 -11.90
C PHE A 141 -20.48 -20.26 -13.08
N PHE A 142 -19.44 -21.10 -13.14
CA PHE A 142 -19.15 -21.99 -14.28
C PHE A 142 -19.23 -21.29 -15.66
N SER A 143 -18.98 -19.97 -15.67
CA SER A 143 -19.09 -19.13 -16.86
C SER A 143 -18.10 -17.97 -16.75
N VAL A 144 -17.20 -17.86 -17.72
CA VAL A 144 -16.18 -16.81 -17.78
C VAL A 144 -16.78 -15.42 -17.65
N ARG A 145 -17.89 -15.20 -18.33
CA ARG A 145 -18.54 -13.91 -18.39
C ARG A 145 -19.11 -13.46 -17.06
N TYR A 146 -19.91 -14.33 -16.40
CA TYR A 146 -20.48 -14.02 -15.10
C TYR A 146 -19.43 -14.00 -13.99
N ALA A 147 -18.30 -14.70 -14.17
CA ALA A 147 -17.16 -14.61 -13.27
C ALA A 147 -16.38 -13.29 -13.42
N LEU A 148 -16.24 -12.76 -14.66
CA LEU A 148 -15.51 -11.51 -14.90
C LEU A 148 -16.27 -10.26 -14.44
N THR A 149 -17.60 -10.27 -14.47
CA THR A 149 -18.39 -9.07 -14.12
C THR A 149 -18.16 -8.61 -12.66
N PRO A 150 -18.17 -9.47 -11.63
CA PRO A 150 -17.84 -9.05 -10.27
C PRO A 150 -16.43 -8.48 -10.13
N LEU A 151 -15.47 -8.92 -10.94
CA LEU A 151 -14.09 -8.38 -10.92
C LEU A 151 -14.04 -6.90 -11.33
N THR A 152 -14.95 -6.46 -12.22
CA THR A 152 -15.02 -5.04 -12.60
C THR A 152 -15.39 -4.13 -11.43
N VAL A 153 -16.18 -4.61 -10.46
CA VAL A 153 -16.52 -3.89 -9.23
C VAL A 153 -15.26 -3.62 -8.43
N ILE A 154 -14.48 -4.68 -8.21
CA ILE A 154 -13.25 -4.60 -7.40
C ILE A 154 -12.28 -3.62 -8.05
N LEU A 155 -12.00 -3.79 -9.34
CA LEU A 155 -11.04 -2.96 -10.06
C LEU A 155 -11.44 -1.47 -10.00
N ILE A 156 -12.67 -1.15 -10.34
CA ILE A 156 -13.15 0.23 -10.37
C ILE A 156 -13.30 0.78 -8.94
N GLY A 157 -13.80 -0.02 -8.00
CA GLY A 157 -13.92 0.34 -6.60
C GLY A 157 -12.57 0.68 -5.96
N ILE A 158 -11.54 -0.12 -6.22
CA ILE A 158 -10.18 0.14 -5.75
C ILE A 158 -9.61 1.40 -6.41
N ILE A 159 -9.73 1.56 -7.73
CA ILE A 159 -9.24 2.76 -8.43
C ILE A 159 -9.89 4.02 -7.85
N TRP A 160 -11.18 4.02 -7.61
CA TRP A 160 -11.89 5.17 -7.01
C TRP A 160 -11.46 5.40 -5.56
N ALA A 161 -11.34 4.33 -4.77
CA ALA A 161 -10.93 4.43 -3.38
C ALA A 161 -9.52 5.02 -3.25
N PHE A 162 -8.54 4.46 -3.95
CA PHE A 162 -7.16 4.94 -3.89
C PHE A 162 -6.98 6.32 -4.55
N GLY A 163 -7.74 6.60 -5.61
CA GLY A 163 -7.78 7.94 -6.19
C GLY A 163 -8.26 8.99 -5.19
N TYR A 164 -9.31 8.68 -4.44
CA TYR A 164 -9.82 9.55 -3.39
C TYR A 164 -8.86 9.68 -2.19
N LEU A 165 -8.27 8.57 -1.74
CA LEU A 165 -7.28 8.56 -0.66
C LEU A 165 -6.05 9.40 -1.01
N GLY A 166 -5.59 9.35 -2.27
CA GLY A 166 -4.53 10.22 -2.77
C GLY A 166 -4.90 11.70 -2.73
N LEU A 167 -6.16 12.06 -3.03
CA LEU A 167 -6.64 13.45 -2.95
C LEU A 167 -6.69 14.01 -1.52
N ILE A 168 -6.97 13.16 -0.53
CA ILE A 168 -7.00 13.58 0.89
C ILE A 168 -5.63 13.45 1.57
N GLY A 169 -4.59 13.04 0.84
CA GLY A 169 -3.23 12.95 1.36
C GLY A 169 -3.00 11.83 2.39
N THR A 170 -3.74 10.72 2.29
CA THR A 170 -3.56 9.57 3.21
C THR A 170 -2.31 8.80 2.83
N ASN A 171 -1.38 8.66 3.78
CA ASN A 171 -0.17 7.88 3.59
C ASN A 171 -0.43 6.38 3.78
N LEU A 172 0.25 5.57 2.99
CA LEU A 172 0.30 4.12 3.19
C LEU A 172 1.47 3.78 4.11
N ASN A 173 1.25 2.87 5.03
CA ASN A 173 2.28 2.39 5.94
C ASN A 173 2.41 0.85 5.84
N PRO A 174 3.42 0.22 6.45
CA PRO A 174 3.60 -1.24 6.38
C PRO A 174 2.37 -2.04 6.82
N ALA A 175 1.64 -1.54 7.82
CA ALA A 175 0.43 -2.21 8.31
C ALA A 175 -0.75 -2.13 7.33
N THR A 176 -0.74 -1.15 6.42
CA THR A 176 -1.77 -0.99 5.39
C THR A 176 -1.43 -1.69 4.08
N SER A 177 -0.27 -2.36 3.97
CA SER A 177 0.17 -3.05 2.75
C SER A 177 -0.81 -4.13 2.26
N GLY A 178 -1.49 -4.82 3.17
CA GLY A 178 -2.50 -5.83 2.84
C GLY A 178 -3.91 -5.31 2.54
N VAL A 179 -4.15 -4.00 2.63
CA VAL A 179 -5.51 -3.41 2.52
C VAL A 179 -6.17 -3.69 1.18
N ILE A 180 -5.42 -3.67 0.07
CA ILE A 180 -5.99 -3.97 -1.26
C ILE A 180 -6.61 -5.37 -1.26
N SER A 181 -5.91 -6.36 -0.71
CA SER A 181 -6.41 -7.74 -0.60
C SER A 181 -7.67 -7.83 0.28
N MET A 182 -7.72 -7.07 1.36
CA MET A 182 -8.89 -7.02 2.24
C MET A 182 -10.09 -6.37 1.54
N ILE A 183 -9.88 -5.24 0.85
CA ILE A 183 -10.93 -4.58 0.06
C ILE A 183 -11.41 -5.49 -1.06
N MET A 184 -10.51 -6.22 -1.74
CA MET A 184 -10.90 -7.21 -2.76
C MET A 184 -11.79 -8.31 -2.18
N GLY A 185 -11.43 -8.84 -0.99
CA GLY A 185 -12.19 -9.90 -0.32
C GLY A 185 -13.60 -9.47 0.08
N VAL A 186 -13.77 -8.25 0.59
CA VAL A 186 -15.09 -7.71 0.97
C VAL A 186 -15.85 -7.19 -0.25
N GLY A 187 -15.15 -6.49 -1.14
CA GLY A 187 -15.77 -5.86 -2.32
C GLY A 187 -16.36 -6.85 -3.32
N ILE A 188 -15.80 -8.07 -3.41
CA ILE A 188 -16.29 -9.09 -4.34
C ILE A 188 -17.72 -9.53 -4.03
N ASP A 189 -18.12 -9.52 -2.75
CA ASP A 189 -19.44 -9.93 -2.33
C ASP A 189 -20.55 -9.10 -2.95
N PHE A 190 -20.35 -7.80 -3.11
CA PHE A 190 -21.30 -6.91 -3.77
C PHE A 190 -21.52 -7.31 -5.23
N GLY A 191 -20.43 -7.64 -5.93
CA GLY A 191 -20.49 -8.12 -7.31
C GLY A 191 -21.19 -9.48 -7.42
N ILE A 192 -20.85 -10.43 -6.55
CA ILE A 192 -21.45 -11.77 -6.51
C ILE A 192 -22.95 -11.68 -6.23
N GLN A 193 -23.38 -10.92 -5.22
CA GLN A 193 -24.80 -10.76 -4.89
C GLN A 193 -25.59 -10.18 -6.06
N THR A 194 -25.08 -9.12 -6.68
CA THR A 194 -25.74 -8.46 -7.81
C THR A 194 -25.86 -9.40 -9.01
N ILE A 195 -24.76 -10.07 -9.40
CA ILE A 195 -24.78 -10.96 -10.56
C ILE A 195 -25.58 -12.22 -10.33
N SER A 196 -25.51 -12.81 -9.14
CA SER A 196 -26.31 -13.98 -8.78
C SER A 196 -27.81 -13.68 -8.86
N ARG A 197 -28.23 -12.54 -8.33
CA ARG A 197 -29.63 -12.12 -8.40
C ARG A 197 -30.06 -11.79 -9.82
N PHE A 198 -29.24 -11.04 -10.56
CA PHE A 198 -29.48 -10.74 -11.97
C PHE A 198 -29.69 -12.00 -12.82
N ARG A 199 -28.83 -13.00 -12.64
CA ARG A 199 -28.93 -14.28 -13.32
C ARG A 199 -30.22 -15.04 -12.95
N GLN A 200 -30.61 -14.99 -11.68
CA GLN A 200 -31.89 -15.60 -11.24
C GLN A 200 -33.08 -14.96 -11.93
N GLU A 201 -33.16 -13.63 -12.00
CA GLU A 201 -34.26 -12.91 -12.65
C GLU A 201 -34.30 -13.20 -14.17
N MET A 202 -33.14 -13.22 -14.82
CA MET A 202 -33.05 -13.58 -16.25
C MET A 202 -33.51 -14.99 -16.54
N ILE A 203 -33.15 -15.98 -15.74
CA ILE A 203 -33.47 -17.40 -15.98
C ILE A 203 -34.90 -17.72 -15.55
N LYS A 204 -35.29 -17.33 -14.34
CA LYS A 204 -36.57 -17.71 -13.73
C LYS A 204 -37.74 -17.00 -14.36
N HIS A 205 -37.59 -15.72 -14.66
CA HIS A 205 -38.67 -14.88 -15.17
C HIS A 205 -38.60 -14.58 -16.67
N LYS A 206 -37.53 -15.01 -17.36
CA LYS A 206 -37.26 -14.76 -18.78
C LYS A 206 -37.40 -13.28 -19.20
N LEU A 207 -36.99 -12.40 -18.28
CA LEU A 207 -37.07 -10.96 -18.45
C LEU A 207 -36.02 -10.47 -19.46
N ASP A 208 -36.28 -9.30 -20.03
CA ASP A 208 -35.25 -8.53 -20.75
C ASP A 208 -34.13 -8.09 -19.80
N PRO A 209 -32.87 -8.01 -20.26
CA PRO A 209 -31.74 -7.66 -19.39
C PRO A 209 -31.95 -6.38 -18.59
N ALA A 210 -32.56 -5.36 -19.16
CA ALA A 210 -32.80 -4.10 -18.45
C ALA A 210 -33.83 -4.27 -17.31
N GLN A 211 -34.94 -4.98 -17.58
CA GLN A 211 -35.95 -5.25 -16.56
C GLN A 211 -35.43 -6.17 -15.44
N ALA A 212 -34.68 -7.20 -15.82
CA ALA A 212 -34.05 -8.10 -14.84
C ALA A 212 -33.10 -7.35 -13.91
N MET A 213 -32.34 -6.38 -14.46
CA MET A 213 -31.42 -5.58 -13.68
C MET A 213 -32.14 -4.58 -12.76
N GLU A 214 -33.22 -3.96 -13.23
CA GLU A 214 -34.05 -3.07 -12.41
C GLU A 214 -34.58 -3.79 -11.15
N ILE A 215 -35.14 -5.00 -11.34
CA ILE A 215 -35.66 -5.82 -10.24
C ILE A 215 -34.48 -6.25 -9.32
N THR A 216 -33.36 -6.62 -9.91
CA THR A 216 -32.17 -6.99 -9.18
C THR A 216 -31.71 -5.86 -8.26
N LEU A 217 -31.55 -4.65 -8.77
CA LEU A 217 -31.12 -3.52 -7.98
C LEU A 217 -32.09 -3.20 -6.83
N LYS A 218 -33.39 -3.22 -7.09
CA LYS A 218 -34.40 -3.02 -6.04
C LYS A 218 -34.26 -4.05 -4.89
N ASN A 219 -33.92 -5.29 -5.22
CA ASN A 219 -33.83 -6.38 -4.25
C ASN A 219 -32.49 -6.44 -3.52
N VAL A 220 -31.37 -6.07 -4.16
CA VAL A 220 -30.04 -6.17 -3.54
C VAL A 220 -29.58 -4.88 -2.89
N PHE A 221 -30.14 -3.72 -3.24
CA PHE A 221 -29.70 -2.41 -2.73
C PHE A 221 -29.77 -2.34 -1.21
N TRP A 222 -30.92 -2.64 -0.60
CA TRP A 222 -31.08 -2.53 0.83
C TRP A 222 -30.21 -3.50 1.63
N PRO A 223 -30.14 -4.81 1.29
CA PRO A 223 -29.19 -5.71 1.95
C PRO A 223 -27.75 -5.25 1.84
N MET A 224 -27.31 -4.81 0.65
CA MET A 224 -25.95 -4.30 0.45
C MET A 224 -25.70 -2.99 1.21
N ALA A 225 -26.64 -2.08 1.23
CA ALA A 225 -26.53 -0.82 1.96
C ALA A 225 -26.43 -1.05 3.48
N THR A 226 -27.22 -1.96 4.03
CA THR A 226 -27.16 -2.30 5.47
C THR A 226 -25.86 -2.95 5.87
N THR A 227 -25.33 -3.88 5.06
CA THR A 227 -24.02 -4.51 5.32
C THR A 227 -22.87 -3.51 5.18
N THR A 228 -22.94 -2.63 4.19
CA THR A 228 -21.96 -1.53 4.03
C THR A 228 -21.98 -0.60 5.23
N LEU A 229 -23.18 -0.17 5.67
CA LEU A 229 -23.31 0.71 6.82
C LEU A 229 -22.78 0.05 8.11
N ALA A 230 -23.08 -1.22 8.33
CA ALA A 230 -22.56 -1.97 9.46
C ALA A 230 -21.01 -2.06 9.44
N ALA A 231 -20.43 -2.31 8.26
CA ALA A 231 -18.97 -2.32 8.09
C ALA A 231 -18.36 -0.94 8.37
N LEU A 232 -18.95 0.14 7.83
CA LEU A 232 -18.50 1.50 8.08
C LEU A 232 -18.54 1.88 9.57
N LEU A 233 -19.58 1.48 10.28
CA LEU A 233 -19.69 1.70 11.74
C LEU A 233 -18.61 0.93 12.49
N GLY A 234 -18.31 -0.32 12.08
CA GLY A 234 -17.24 -1.12 12.66
C GLY A 234 -15.86 -0.48 12.46
N PHE A 235 -15.55 -0.04 11.24
CA PHE A 235 -14.30 0.65 10.97
C PHE A 235 -14.24 2.02 11.65
N LYS A 236 -15.36 2.74 11.72
CA LYS A 236 -15.39 4.01 12.47
C LYS A 236 -15.10 3.79 13.95
N ALA A 237 -15.63 2.74 14.57
CA ALA A 237 -15.30 2.38 15.94
C ALA A 237 -13.78 2.07 16.08
N MET A 238 -13.20 1.33 15.14
CA MET A 238 -11.75 1.05 15.13
C MET A 238 -10.91 2.34 14.99
N SER A 239 -11.41 3.35 14.25
CA SER A 239 -10.73 4.63 14.10
C SER A 239 -10.76 5.53 15.35
N MET A 240 -11.51 5.15 16.39
CA MET A 240 -11.57 5.90 17.67
C MET A 240 -10.50 5.45 18.68
N GLY A 241 -9.72 4.39 18.35
CA GLY A 241 -8.61 3.96 19.18
C GLY A 241 -7.40 4.91 19.11
N ASP A 242 -6.49 4.84 20.07
CA ASP A 242 -5.33 5.73 20.17
C ASP A 242 -4.19 5.38 19.20
N LEU A 243 -4.23 4.19 18.58
CA LEU A 243 -3.20 3.73 17.66
C LEU A 243 -3.40 4.30 16.25
N THR A 244 -2.53 5.19 15.83
CA THR A 244 -2.57 5.84 14.49
C THR A 244 -2.67 4.83 13.35
N ILE A 245 -1.93 3.73 13.44
CA ILE A 245 -1.96 2.63 12.45
C ILE A 245 -3.38 2.06 12.28
N MET A 246 -4.12 1.88 13.38
CA MET A 246 -5.50 1.38 13.34
C MET A 246 -6.48 2.41 12.77
N GLN A 247 -6.25 3.69 13.06
CA GLN A 247 -7.05 4.79 12.51
C GLN A 247 -6.90 4.89 10.99
N GLU A 248 -5.67 4.80 10.49
CA GLU A 248 -5.37 4.82 9.06
C GLU A 248 -5.96 3.59 8.35
N LEU A 249 -5.75 2.39 8.89
CA LEU A 249 -6.34 1.17 8.36
C LEU A 249 -7.87 1.26 8.29
N ALA A 250 -8.50 1.73 9.36
CA ALA A 250 -9.95 1.93 9.42
C ALA A 250 -10.46 2.92 8.36
N THR A 251 -9.72 3.99 8.16
CA THR A 251 -10.04 5.03 7.18
C THR A 251 -9.96 4.47 5.77
N ILE A 252 -8.87 3.81 5.41
CA ILE A 252 -8.67 3.23 4.08
C ILE A 252 -9.73 2.16 3.79
N MET A 253 -10.00 1.26 4.76
CA MET A 253 -11.02 0.23 4.62
C MET A 253 -12.43 0.81 4.46
N SER A 254 -12.76 1.87 5.19
CA SER A 254 -14.06 2.54 5.08
C SER A 254 -14.31 3.08 3.68
N TYR A 255 -13.36 3.82 3.13
CA TYR A 255 -13.47 4.33 1.76
C TYR A 255 -13.41 3.21 0.73
N GLY A 256 -12.56 2.21 0.92
CA GLY A 256 -12.47 1.05 0.03
C GLY A 256 -13.81 0.34 -0.15
N ILE A 257 -14.48 0.01 0.95
CA ILE A 257 -15.79 -0.65 0.93
C ILE A 257 -16.88 0.26 0.37
N LEU A 258 -16.86 1.55 0.73
CA LEU A 258 -17.83 2.52 0.24
C LEU A 258 -17.74 2.65 -1.28
N PHE A 259 -16.56 2.79 -1.85
CA PHE A 259 -16.39 2.88 -3.30
C PHE A 259 -16.68 1.57 -4.04
N CYS A 260 -16.40 0.40 -3.43
CA CYS A 260 -16.84 -0.88 -3.97
C CYS A 260 -18.38 -0.99 -4.01
N PHE A 261 -19.08 -0.51 -2.99
CA PHE A 261 -20.53 -0.44 -2.98
C PHE A 261 -21.06 0.46 -4.10
N PHE A 262 -20.51 1.66 -4.27
CA PHE A 262 -20.89 2.53 -5.38
C PHE A 262 -20.59 1.91 -6.75
N ALA A 263 -19.44 1.26 -6.92
CA ALA A 263 -19.11 0.55 -8.15
C ALA A 263 -20.11 -0.60 -8.43
N ALA A 264 -20.54 -1.33 -7.40
CA ALA A 264 -21.53 -2.40 -7.56
C ALA A 264 -22.88 -1.90 -8.03
N ILE A 265 -23.32 -0.73 -7.58
CA ILE A 265 -24.63 -0.16 -7.97
C ILE A 265 -24.58 0.50 -9.36
N THR A 266 -23.43 1.06 -9.74
CA THR A 266 -23.32 1.84 -10.98
C THR A 266 -22.71 1.03 -12.13
N VAL A 267 -21.58 0.37 -11.88
CA VAL A 267 -20.79 -0.29 -12.92
C VAL A 267 -21.36 -1.66 -13.30
N VAL A 268 -21.74 -2.48 -12.30
CA VAL A 268 -22.27 -3.84 -12.56
C VAL A 268 -23.49 -3.83 -13.45
N PRO A 269 -24.51 -2.97 -13.22
CA PRO A 269 -25.66 -2.90 -14.09
C PRO A 269 -25.29 -2.60 -15.54
N VAL A 270 -24.41 -1.63 -15.75
CA VAL A 270 -23.99 -1.22 -17.10
C VAL A 270 -23.24 -2.37 -17.80
N VAL A 271 -22.25 -2.95 -17.15
CA VAL A 271 -21.46 -4.06 -17.72
C VAL A 271 -22.32 -5.28 -17.99
N SER A 272 -23.25 -5.61 -17.09
CA SER A 272 -24.15 -6.77 -17.25
C SER A 272 -25.12 -6.60 -18.39
N ILE A 273 -25.78 -5.44 -18.50
CA ILE A 273 -26.75 -5.16 -19.58
C ILE A 273 -26.05 -5.14 -20.93
N ILE A 274 -24.92 -4.45 -21.05
CA ILE A 274 -24.15 -4.39 -22.31
C ILE A 274 -23.71 -5.80 -22.70
N GLY A 275 -23.17 -6.54 -21.76
CA GLY A 275 -22.73 -7.89 -22.01
C GLY A 275 -23.87 -8.80 -22.50
N GLU A 276 -25.07 -8.81 -21.88
CA GLU A 276 -26.22 -9.63 -22.33
C GLU A 276 -26.76 -9.17 -23.68
N SER A 277 -26.83 -7.87 -23.90
CA SER A 277 -27.27 -7.33 -25.18
C SER A 277 -26.38 -7.79 -26.35
N PHE A 278 -25.09 -7.88 -26.11
CA PHE A 278 -24.12 -8.35 -27.09
C PHE A 278 -24.28 -9.84 -27.41
N ASP A 279 -24.56 -10.67 -26.40
CA ASP A 279 -24.79 -12.11 -26.57
C ASP A 279 -26.10 -12.40 -27.31
N VAL A 280 -27.17 -11.69 -27.00
CA VAL A 280 -28.44 -11.82 -27.70
C VAL A 280 -28.26 -11.46 -29.16
N LYS A 281 -27.50 -10.41 -29.47
CA LYS A 281 -27.19 -10.00 -30.85
C LYS A 281 -26.37 -11.05 -31.60
N MET A 282 -25.32 -11.59 -30.93
CA MET A 282 -24.49 -12.65 -31.52
C MET A 282 -25.25 -13.94 -31.76
N ARG A 283 -26.12 -14.37 -30.85
CA ARG A 283 -26.95 -15.56 -31.02
C ARG A 283 -27.97 -15.39 -32.18
N LYS A 284 -28.57 -14.20 -32.32
CA LYS A 284 -29.46 -13.89 -33.46
C LYS A 284 -28.70 -13.93 -34.78
N THR A 285 -27.51 -13.35 -34.85
CA THR A 285 -26.65 -13.37 -36.04
C THR A 285 -26.21 -14.79 -36.42
N LYS A 286 -25.78 -15.59 -35.43
CA LYS A 286 -25.43 -17.00 -35.68
C LYS A 286 -26.60 -17.83 -36.19
N ARG A 287 -27.80 -17.66 -35.62
CA ARG A 287 -29.03 -18.31 -36.12
C ARG A 287 -29.37 -17.89 -37.52
N GLN A 288 -29.21 -16.63 -37.88
CA GLN A 288 -29.47 -16.13 -39.24
C GLN A 288 -28.43 -16.68 -40.24
N LEU A 289 -27.17 -16.76 -39.89
CA LEU A 289 -26.14 -17.36 -40.72
C LEU A 289 -26.39 -18.84 -40.96
N ILE A 290 -26.73 -19.59 -39.93
CA ILE A 290 -27.07 -21.03 -40.04
C ILE A 290 -28.31 -21.21 -40.93
N LYS A 291 -29.38 -20.40 -40.76
CA LYS A 291 -30.55 -20.46 -41.64
C LYS A 291 -30.20 -20.12 -43.09
N ARG A 292 -29.37 -19.11 -43.34
CA ARG A 292 -28.91 -18.76 -44.69
C ARG A 292 -28.07 -19.88 -45.32
N PHE A 293 -27.24 -20.55 -44.53
CA PHE A 293 -26.44 -21.68 -45.00
C PHE A 293 -27.33 -22.88 -45.39
N PHE A 294 -28.32 -23.24 -44.57
CA PHE A 294 -29.27 -24.33 -44.85
C PHE A 294 -30.18 -24.04 -46.06
N VAL A 295 -30.61 -22.80 -46.24
CA VAL A 295 -31.42 -22.40 -47.42
C VAL A 295 -30.57 -22.48 -48.69
N ARG A 296 -29.31 -22.07 -48.65
CA ARG A 296 -28.40 -22.09 -49.81
C ARG A 296 -28.00 -23.49 -50.23
N THR A 297 -27.96 -24.44 -49.29
CA THR A 297 -27.66 -25.88 -49.59
C THR A 297 -28.88 -26.56 -50.23
N LYS A 298 -30.10 -26.15 -49.86
CA LYS A 298 -31.35 -26.71 -50.39
C LYS A 298 -31.64 -26.27 -51.85
N THR A 299 -31.19 -25.07 -52.21
CA THR A 299 -31.32 -24.56 -53.60
C THR A 299 -30.22 -25.03 -54.55
N LYS A 300 -29.20 -25.74 -54.08
CA LYS A 300 -28.13 -26.27 -54.93
C LYS A 300 -28.33 -27.76 -55.31
N ASN A 301 -29.36 -28.39 -54.71
CA ASN A 301 -29.70 -29.81 -54.96
C ASN A 301 -31.06 -29.97 -55.70
N ILE A 302 -31.55 -28.94 -56.37
CA ILE A 302 -32.60 -28.93 -57.36
C ILE A 302 -31.99 -28.44 -58.68
#